data_4cf3ee07338547bc2e47eed0c7871ba9
#
_entry.id   4cf3ee07338547bc2e47eed0c7871ba9
#
_cell.length_a   1.000
_cell.length_b   1.000
_cell.length_c   1.000
_cell.angle_alpha   90.00
_cell.angle_beta   90.00
_cell.angle_gamma   90.00
#
_symmetry.space_group_name_H-M   'P 1'
#
loop_
_entity.id
_entity.type
_entity.pdbx_description
1 polymer ?
#
loop_
_entity_poly.entity_id
_entity_poly.type
_entity_poly.pdbx_seq_one_letter_code
_entity_poly.pdbx_strand_id
1 'polypeptide(L)'
;MTFLVPYDGSYLADAALARATEYAAALDADIVAVTVIPEDDEGYSRDKNWVEADEAFDVQTVASFVHKQVVNIAPEASFRYERSPTSSPERISTEIQRVADEEVPSVVFLGSDNAGQIVTPVTSVAGNVAKDAEYDVHIVRYFSPTEIQEIESSGDYPGEMR
;
A
#
# COMPACT_ATOMS: atom_id res chain seq x y z
N MET A 1 7.57 -15.01 5.66
CA MET A 1 6.99 -13.76 6.20
C MET A 1 6.50 -12.91 5.03
N THR A 2 5.29 -12.41 5.12
CA THR A 2 4.66 -11.63 4.05
C THR A 2 4.27 -10.26 4.58
N PHE A 3 4.56 -9.23 3.79
CA PHE A 3 4.12 -7.86 4.03
C PHE A 3 3.04 -7.52 3.01
N LEU A 4 1.95 -6.93 3.47
CA LEU A 4 0.86 -6.45 2.62
C LEU A 4 0.92 -4.94 2.53
N VAL A 5 0.83 -4.40 1.32
CA VAL A 5 0.83 -2.96 1.08
C VAL A 5 -0.38 -2.59 0.23
N PRO A 6 -1.45 -2.05 0.84
CA PRO A 6 -2.51 -1.41 0.08
C PRO A 6 -1.94 -0.22 -0.69
N TYR A 7 -2.19 -0.18 -1.99
CA TYR A 7 -1.54 0.77 -2.87
C TYR A 7 -2.55 1.46 -3.79
N ASP A 8 -2.55 2.77 -3.79
CA ASP A 8 -3.45 3.58 -4.62
C ASP A 8 -2.72 4.61 -5.48
N GLY A 9 -1.39 4.59 -5.49
CA GLY A 9 -0.58 5.53 -6.26
C GLY A 9 -0.41 6.89 -5.61
N SER A 10 -0.96 7.11 -4.42
CA SER A 10 -0.75 8.35 -3.68
C SER A 10 0.71 8.46 -3.21
N TYR A 11 1.13 9.67 -2.89
CA TYR A 11 2.49 9.94 -2.41
C TYR A 11 2.85 9.07 -1.19
N LEU A 12 1.94 8.96 -0.22
CA LEU A 12 2.20 8.17 0.97
C LEU A 12 2.05 6.67 0.74
N ALA A 13 1.27 6.25 -0.25
CA ALA A 13 1.26 4.85 -0.67
C ALA A 13 2.58 4.46 -1.32
N ASP A 14 3.15 5.34 -2.13
CA ASP A 14 4.51 5.16 -2.67
C ASP A 14 5.53 5.02 -1.53
N ALA A 15 5.43 5.89 -0.53
CA ALA A 15 6.31 5.85 0.64
C ALA A 15 6.14 4.55 1.43
N ALA A 16 4.91 4.09 1.62
CA ALA A 16 4.64 2.84 2.32
C ALA A 16 5.23 1.64 1.56
N LEU A 17 5.08 1.61 0.24
CA LEU A 17 5.65 0.54 -0.58
C LEU A 17 7.18 0.55 -0.54
N ALA A 18 7.80 1.71 -0.63
CA ALA A 18 9.25 1.85 -0.54
C ALA A 18 9.75 1.40 0.84
N ARG A 19 9.05 1.78 1.91
CA ARG A 19 9.41 1.39 3.27
C ARG A 19 9.31 -0.13 3.46
N ALA A 20 8.24 -0.74 2.94
CA ALA A 20 8.08 -2.18 2.98
C ALA A 20 9.21 -2.89 2.24
N THR A 21 9.66 -2.35 1.11
CA THR A 21 10.77 -2.90 0.34
C THR A 21 12.07 -2.92 1.16
N GLU A 22 12.36 -1.84 1.87
CA GLU A 22 13.55 -1.77 2.71
C GLU A 22 13.51 -2.78 3.86
N TYR A 23 12.37 -2.89 4.53
CA TYR A 23 12.21 -3.83 5.63
C TYR A 23 12.20 -5.28 5.13
N ALA A 24 11.58 -5.52 3.97
CA ALA A 24 11.54 -6.86 3.38
C ALA A 24 12.94 -7.36 3.05
N ALA A 25 13.80 -6.50 2.54
CA ALA A 25 15.18 -6.86 2.25
C ALA A 25 15.95 -7.26 3.53
N ALA A 26 15.70 -6.54 4.63
CA ALA A 26 16.35 -6.80 5.89
C ALA A 26 15.83 -8.06 6.60
N LEU A 27 14.55 -8.39 6.41
CA LEU A 27 13.87 -9.48 7.13
C LEU A 27 13.59 -10.70 6.26
N ASP A 28 14.01 -10.67 5.01
CA ASP A 28 13.75 -11.74 4.03
C ASP A 28 12.24 -12.01 3.91
N ALA A 29 11.47 -10.95 3.69
CA ALA A 29 10.03 -11.03 3.57
C ALA A 29 9.58 -10.87 2.11
N ASP A 30 8.45 -11.46 1.78
CA ASP A 30 7.77 -11.25 0.51
C ASP A 30 6.80 -10.06 0.63
N ILE A 31 6.61 -9.33 -0.46
CA ILE A 31 5.68 -8.21 -0.49
C ILE A 31 4.54 -8.52 -1.43
N VAL A 32 3.33 -8.25 -0.97
CA VAL A 32 2.12 -8.25 -1.82
C VAL A 32 1.56 -6.83 -1.81
N ALA A 33 1.57 -6.18 -2.96
CA ALA A 33 0.90 -4.91 -3.16
C ALA A 33 -0.51 -5.17 -3.67
N VAL A 34 -1.51 -4.55 -3.08
CA VAL A 34 -2.91 -4.71 -3.48
C VAL A 34 -3.55 -3.36 -3.78
N THR A 35 -4.26 -3.30 -4.90
CA THR A 35 -5.03 -2.13 -5.31
C THR A 35 -6.49 -2.53 -5.45
N VAL A 36 -7.39 -1.70 -4.91
CA VAL A 36 -8.82 -1.88 -5.06
C VAL A 36 -9.33 -0.90 -6.12
N ILE A 37 -9.99 -1.41 -7.15
CA ILE A 37 -10.46 -0.63 -8.29
C ILE A 37 -11.99 -0.64 -8.27
N PRO A 38 -12.65 0.52 -7.99
CA PRO A 38 -14.11 0.63 -8.07
C PRO A 38 -14.58 0.50 -9.51
N GLU A 39 -15.55 -0.35 -9.75
CA GLU A 39 -16.07 -0.61 -11.10
C GLU A 39 -17.10 0.41 -11.54
N ASP A 40 -17.86 0.98 -10.61
CA ASP A 40 -18.97 1.88 -10.88
C ASP A 40 -18.61 3.36 -10.90
N ASP A 41 -17.37 3.68 -10.59
CA ASP A 41 -16.91 5.07 -10.43
C ASP A 41 -15.61 5.30 -11.17
N GLU A 42 -15.73 5.54 -12.47
CA GLU A 42 -14.53 5.87 -13.27
C GLU A 42 -13.90 7.21 -12.85
N GLY A 43 -14.68 8.10 -12.23
CA GLY A 43 -14.18 9.34 -11.64
C GLY A 43 -13.15 9.11 -10.57
N TYR A 44 -13.33 8.06 -9.77
CA TYR A 44 -12.34 7.66 -8.78
C TYR A 44 -10.98 7.36 -9.43
N SER A 45 -10.97 6.56 -10.48
CA SER A 45 -9.74 6.21 -11.20
C SER A 45 -9.14 7.41 -11.92
N ARG A 46 -9.98 8.33 -12.43
CA ARG A 46 -9.49 9.56 -13.07
C ARG A 46 -8.86 10.50 -12.03
N ASP A 47 -9.47 10.63 -10.87
CA ASP A 47 -8.92 11.45 -9.77
C ASP A 47 -7.58 10.91 -9.27
N LYS A 48 -7.39 9.61 -9.35
CA LYS A 48 -6.11 8.96 -9.02
C LYS A 48 -5.09 9.04 -10.15
N ASN A 49 -5.44 9.60 -11.30
CA ASN A 49 -4.62 9.65 -12.51
C ASN A 49 -4.27 8.27 -13.05
N TRP A 50 -5.12 7.29 -12.84
CA TRP A 50 -4.96 5.95 -13.39
C TRP A 50 -5.46 5.85 -14.83
N VAL A 51 -6.33 6.79 -15.23
CA VAL A 51 -6.93 6.87 -16.56
C VAL A 51 -6.77 8.29 -17.06
N GLU A 52 -6.31 8.45 -18.29
CA GLU A 52 -6.21 9.77 -18.91
C GLU A 52 -7.61 10.31 -19.26
N ALA A 53 -7.70 11.63 -19.41
CA ALA A 53 -9.00 12.31 -19.59
C ALA A 53 -9.75 11.84 -20.83
N ASP A 54 -9.03 11.45 -21.89
CA ASP A 54 -9.60 11.00 -23.16
C ASP A 54 -9.60 9.47 -23.32
N GLU A 55 -9.11 8.76 -22.32
CA GLU A 55 -9.04 7.30 -22.34
C GLU A 55 -10.30 6.68 -21.78
N ALA A 56 -10.79 5.61 -22.39
CA ALA A 56 -11.92 4.86 -21.87
C ALA A 56 -11.53 4.10 -20.60
N PHE A 57 -12.43 4.09 -19.62
CA PHE A 57 -12.22 3.35 -18.39
C PHE A 57 -12.32 1.84 -18.64
N ASP A 58 -11.29 1.11 -18.24
CA ASP A 58 -11.25 -0.34 -18.27
C ASP A 58 -10.42 -0.83 -17.08
N VAL A 59 -11.00 -1.72 -16.29
CA VAL A 59 -10.36 -2.21 -15.06
C VAL A 59 -9.01 -2.85 -15.33
N GLN A 60 -8.89 -3.64 -16.39
CA GLN A 60 -7.62 -4.29 -16.71
C GLN A 60 -6.54 -3.29 -17.13
N THR A 61 -6.92 -2.26 -17.87
CA THR A 61 -6.00 -1.19 -18.26
C THR A 61 -5.52 -0.42 -17.02
N VAL A 62 -6.44 -0.11 -16.11
CA VAL A 62 -6.11 0.54 -14.83
C VAL A 62 -5.17 -0.35 -14.03
N ALA A 63 -5.49 -1.63 -13.90
CA ALA A 63 -4.65 -2.58 -13.16
C ALA A 63 -3.24 -2.66 -13.73
N SER A 64 -3.10 -2.68 -15.06
CA SER A 64 -1.80 -2.70 -15.73
C SER A 64 -1.00 -1.42 -15.47
N PHE A 65 -1.67 -0.27 -15.48
CA PHE A 65 -1.04 1.01 -15.19
C PHE A 65 -0.51 1.05 -13.76
N VAL A 66 -1.33 0.66 -12.79
CA VAL A 66 -0.94 0.65 -11.37
C VAL A 66 0.17 -0.37 -11.13
N HIS A 67 0.08 -1.53 -11.77
CA HIS A 67 1.13 -2.55 -11.66
C HIS A 67 2.50 -2.01 -12.09
N LYS A 68 2.56 -1.23 -13.15
CA LYS A 68 3.81 -0.60 -13.58
C LYS A 68 4.37 0.34 -12.53
N GLN A 69 3.51 1.09 -11.85
CA GLN A 69 3.94 1.96 -10.75
C GLN A 69 4.53 1.15 -9.60
N VAL A 70 3.89 0.04 -9.25
CA VAL A 70 4.39 -0.86 -8.21
C VAL A 70 5.75 -1.43 -8.59
N VAL A 71 5.92 -1.91 -9.82
CA VAL A 71 7.18 -2.48 -10.30
C VAL A 71 8.31 -1.46 -10.24
N ASN A 72 8.02 -0.19 -10.54
CA ASN A 72 9.04 0.86 -10.49
C ASN A 72 9.57 1.09 -9.07
N ILE A 73 8.74 0.88 -8.05
CA ILE A 73 9.13 1.11 -6.65
C ILE A 73 9.62 -0.19 -6.03
N ALA A 74 8.92 -1.29 -6.28
CA ALA A 74 9.15 -2.58 -5.64
C ALA A 74 9.15 -3.70 -6.68
N PRO A 75 10.23 -3.87 -7.47
CA PRO A 75 10.26 -4.87 -8.54
C PRO A 75 10.11 -6.31 -8.04
N GLU A 76 10.43 -6.57 -6.78
CA GLU A 76 10.30 -7.89 -6.18
C GLU A 76 8.90 -8.18 -5.63
N ALA A 77 8.01 -7.17 -5.57
CA ALA A 77 6.68 -7.34 -5.01
C ALA A 77 5.76 -8.09 -5.97
N SER A 78 4.91 -8.92 -5.43
CA SER A 78 3.76 -9.45 -6.14
C SER A 78 2.67 -8.39 -6.16
N PHE A 79 1.93 -8.34 -7.26
CA PHE A 79 0.83 -7.40 -7.39
C PHE A 79 -0.48 -8.14 -7.55
N ARG A 80 -1.51 -7.68 -6.82
CA ARG A 80 -2.88 -8.14 -7.06
C ARG A 80 -3.82 -6.95 -7.03
N TYR A 81 -4.92 -7.05 -7.77
CA TYR A 81 -5.97 -6.05 -7.71
C TYR A 81 -7.30 -6.73 -7.42
N GLU A 82 -8.16 -6.00 -6.75
CA GLU A 82 -9.51 -6.44 -6.43
C GLU A 82 -10.50 -5.44 -7.00
N ARG A 83 -11.61 -5.94 -7.51
CA ARG A 83 -12.70 -5.10 -7.99
C ARG A 83 -13.63 -4.80 -6.83
N SER A 84 -14.09 -3.56 -6.76
CA SER A 84 -15.10 -3.15 -5.78
C SER A 84 -16.32 -2.65 -6.51
N PRO A 85 -17.54 -3.01 -6.06
CA PRO A 85 -18.77 -2.47 -6.68
C PRO A 85 -18.88 -0.95 -6.52
N THR A 86 -18.32 -0.39 -5.44
CA THR A 86 -18.42 1.04 -5.16
C THR A 86 -17.07 1.60 -4.73
N SER A 87 -16.96 2.94 -4.76
CA SER A 87 -15.77 3.67 -4.31
C SER A 87 -15.87 4.12 -2.86
N SER A 88 -16.86 3.67 -2.10
CA SER A 88 -16.97 4.08 -0.71
C SER A 88 -15.76 3.61 0.10
N PRO A 89 -15.24 4.46 1.01
CA PRO A 89 -14.08 4.09 1.83
C PRO A 89 -14.29 2.80 2.63
N GLU A 90 -15.50 2.58 3.14
CA GLU A 90 -15.84 1.38 3.89
C GLU A 90 -15.74 0.12 3.03
N ARG A 91 -16.19 0.22 1.78
CA ARG A 91 -16.15 -0.92 0.88
C ARG A 91 -14.72 -1.24 0.46
N ILE A 92 -13.94 -0.22 0.18
CA ILE A 92 -12.51 -0.37 -0.15
C ILE A 92 -11.77 -1.00 1.02
N SER A 93 -12.02 -0.52 2.24
CA SER A 93 -11.41 -1.10 3.45
C SER A 93 -11.81 -2.56 3.64
N THR A 94 -13.06 -2.90 3.39
CA THR A 94 -13.55 -4.28 3.48
C THR A 94 -12.80 -5.20 2.52
N GLU A 95 -12.58 -4.75 1.28
CA GLU A 95 -11.83 -5.53 0.30
C GLU A 95 -10.37 -5.72 0.72
N ILE A 96 -9.75 -4.68 1.27
CA ILE A 96 -8.38 -4.78 1.77
C ILE A 96 -8.29 -5.75 2.95
N GLN A 97 -9.25 -5.69 3.88
CA GLN A 97 -9.29 -6.61 5.01
C GLN A 97 -9.46 -8.06 4.54
N ARG A 98 -10.30 -8.28 3.53
CA ARG A 98 -10.48 -9.62 2.95
C ARG A 98 -9.17 -10.13 2.35
N VAL A 99 -8.44 -9.28 1.64
CA VAL A 99 -7.12 -9.64 1.10
C VAL A 99 -6.15 -9.98 2.23
N ALA A 100 -6.16 -9.19 3.30
CA ALA A 100 -5.32 -9.48 4.46
C ALA A 100 -5.64 -10.84 5.08
N ASP A 101 -6.93 -11.20 5.16
CA ASP A 101 -7.33 -12.52 5.66
C ASP A 101 -6.82 -13.64 4.76
N GLU A 102 -6.77 -13.43 3.47
CA GLU A 102 -6.28 -14.42 2.51
C GLU A 102 -4.75 -14.53 2.50
N GLU A 103 -4.06 -13.41 2.55
CA GLU A 103 -2.59 -13.36 2.44
C GLU A 103 -1.89 -13.66 3.77
N VAL A 104 -2.59 -13.51 4.88
CA VAL A 104 -2.06 -13.74 6.23
C VAL A 104 -0.73 -13.01 6.44
N PRO A 105 -0.70 -11.67 6.29
CA PRO A 105 0.56 -10.94 6.41
C PRO A 105 1.02 -10.87 7.87
N SER A 106 2.32 -10.71 8.04
CA SER A 106 2.89 -10.36 9.35
C SER A 106 2.75 -8.89 9.64
N VAL A 107 2.86 -8.05 8.61
CA VAL A 107 2.77 -6.59 8.74
C VAL A 107 2.01 -6.02 7.56
N VAL A 108 1.16 -5.05 7.81
CA VAL A 108 0.50 -4.23 6.78
C VAL A 108 1.13 -2.83 6.83
N PHE A 109 1.63 -2.36 5.69
CA PHE A 109 2.22 -1.03 5.56
C PHE A 109 1.22 -0.08 4.92
N LEU A 110 0.91 1.02 5.59
CA LEU A 110 -0.10 1.98 5.17
C LEU A 110 0.47 3.40 5.13
N GLY A 111 0.09 4.16 4.10
CA GLY A 111 0.25 5.61 4.17
C GLY A 111 -0.73 6.20 5.18
N SER A 112 -0.32 7.26 5.87
CA SER A 112 -1.15 7.85 6.93
C SER A 112 -2.48 8.42 6.41
N ASP A 113 -2.56 8.78 5.12
CA ASP A 113 -3.81 9.25 4.50
C ASP A 113 -4.91 8.20 4.54
N ASN A 114 -4.52 6.94 4.42
CA ASN A 114 -5.44 5.82 4.35
C ASN A 114 -5.56 5.07 5.69
N ALA A 115 -4.69 5.39 6.64
CA ALA A 115 -4.62 4.67 7.90
C ALA A 115 -5.94 4.76 8.69
N GLY A 116 -6.57 5.93 8.69
CA GLY A 116 -7.82 6.14 9.39
C GLY A 116 -8.96 5.27 8.90
N GLN A 117 -8.93 4.87 7.62
CA GLN A 117 -9.98 4.03 7.04
C GLN A 117 -9.76 2.54 7.32
N ILE A 118 -8.52 2.13 7.55
CA ILE A 118 -8.17 0.73 7.77
C ILE A 118 -7.91 0.45 9.25
N VAL A 119 -7.14 1.32 9.90
CA VAL A 119 -6.74 1.12 11.31
C VAL A 119 -7.85 1.51 12.28
N THR A 120 -8.62 2.58 11.98
CA THR A 120 -9.67 3.05 12.87
C THR A 120 -10.74 1.97 13.14
N PRO A 121 -11.25 1.23 12.14
CA PRO A 121 -12.13 0.11 12.44
C PRO A 121 -11.48 -0.95 13.32
N VAL A 122 -10.19 -1.21 13.13
CA VAL A 122 -9.45 -2.21 13.91
C VAL A 122 -9.25 -1.75 15.36
N THR A 123 -8.97 -0.46 15.56
CA THR A 123 -8.63 0.07 16.90
C THR A 123 -9.83 0.62 17.67
N SER A 124 -10.81 1.20 16.98
CA SER A 124 -11.93 1.89 17.65
C SER A 124 -13.13 1.00 17.91
N VAL A 125 -13.23 -0.13 17.26
CA VAL A 125 -14.25 -1.13 17.58
C VAL A 125 -13.76 -2.04 18.70
N ALA A 126 -13.26 -1.38 19.74
CA ALA A 126 -13.09 -1.87 21.09
C ALA A 126 -12.62 -3.33 21.19
N GLY A 127 -11.54 -3.64 20.54
CA GLY A 127 -10.91 -4.90 20.77
C GLY A 127 -11.55 -6.12 20.11
N ASN A 128 -12.76 -6.02 19.56
CA ASN A 128 -13.36 -7.19 18.93
C ASN A 128 -12.76 -7.46 17.54
N VAL A 129 -12.50 -6.40 16.77
CA VAL A 129 -11.82 -6.55 15.48
C VAL A 129 -10.32 -6.72 15.68
N ALA A 130 -9.75 -6.04 16.67
CA ALA A 130 -8.34 -6.16 17.00
C ALA A 130 -7.96 -7.57 17.49
N LYS A 131 -8.91 -8.32 18.06
CA LYS A 131 -8.66 -9.70 18.46
C LYS A 131 -8.46 -10.66 17.29
N ASP A 132 -9.08 -10.33 16.15
CA ASP A 132 -9.01 -11.17 14.96
C ASP A 132 -7.91 -10.72 14.01
N ALA A 133 -7.33 -9.54 14.23
CA ALA A 133 -6.22 -9.03 13.43
C ALA A 133 -4.90 -9.63 13.94
N GLU A 134 -4.35 -10.54 13.16
CA GLU A 134 -3.11 -11.23 13.49
C GLU A 134 -1.90 -10.63 12.79
N TYR A 135 -1.90 -9.32 12.55
CA TYR A 135 -0.81 -8.61 11.89
C TYR A 135 -0.52 -7.28 12.56
N ASP A 136 0.72 -6.86 12.47
CA ASP A 136 1.11 -5.53 12.88
C ASP A 136 0.80 -4.52 11.76
N VAL A 137 0.63 -3.26 12.14
CA VAL A 137 0.40 -2.17 11.18
C VAL A 137 1.54 -1.16 11.29
N HIS A 138 2.18 -0.89 10.17
CA HIS A 138 3.20 0.15 10.06
C HIS A 138 2.61 1.33 9.28
N ILE A 139 2.46 2.47 9.94
CA ILE A 139 1.89 3.68 9.32
C ILE A 139 3.02 4.60 8.90
N VAL A 140 3.12 4.86 7.60
CA VAL A 140 4.15 5.74 7.03
C VAL A 140 3.57 7.15 6.90
N ARG A 141 4.23 8.13 7.50
CA ARG A 141 3.74 9.50 7.62
C ARG A 141 4.45 10.48 6.71
N TYR A 142 5.60 10.11 6.17
CA TYR A 142 6.37 10.99 5.28
C TYR A 142 7.29 10.13 4.41
N PHE A 143 7.66 10.69 3.28
CA PHE A 143 8.55 10.01 2.35
C PHE A 143 9.99 10.44 2.64
N SER A 144 10.71 9.62 3.39
CA SER A 144 12.13 9.83 3.61
C SER A 144 12.82 8.47 3.75
N PRO A 145 14.13 8.38 3.52
CA PRO A 145 14.85 7.14 3.72
C PRO A 145 14.74 6.64 5.15
N THR A 146 14.82 5.32 5.32
CA THR A 146 14.94 4.72 6.64
C THR A 146 16.33 5.04 7.21
N GLU A 147 16.51 4.81 8.52
CA GLU A 147 17.82 4.95 9.15
C GLU A 147 18.86 4.06 8.48
N ILE A 148 18.46 2.88 8.02
CA ILE A 148 19.36 1.96 7.31
C ILE A 148 19.85 2.60 6.02
N GLN A 149 18.96 3.17 5.22
CA GLN A 149 19.32 3.88 3.98
C GLN A 149 20.21 5.10 4.28
N GLU A 150 19.88 5.86 5.31
CA GLU A 150 20.65 7.03 5.71
C GLU A 150 22.08 6.64 6.11
N ILE A 151 22.25 5.53 6.81
CA ILE A 151 23.55 5.01 7.19
C ILE A 151 24.36 4.63 5.96
N GLU A 152 23.77 3.94 5.00
CA GLU A 152 24.44 3.58 3.75
C GLU A 152 24.85 4.81 2.97
N SER A 153 23.97 5.77 2.84
CA SER A 153 24.24 7.04 2.15
C SER A 153 25.35 7.82 2.85
N SER A 154 25.36 7.82 4.17
CA SER A 154 26.39 8.49 4.98
C SER A 154 27.76 7.85 4.81
N GLY A 155 27.80 6.53 4.62
CA GLY A 155 29.03 5.81 4.36
C GLY A 155 29.71 6.26 3.07
N ASP A 156 28.92 6.62 2.07
CA ASP A 156 29.42 7.12 0.79
C ASP A 156 29.91 8.57 0.88
N TYR A 157 29.38 9.33 1.84
CA TYR A 157 29.66 10.77 1.99
C TYR A 157 30.01 11.12 3.44
N PRO A 158 31.16 10.66 3.92
CA PRO A 158 31.50 10.83 5.35
C PRO A 158 31.63 12.28 5.79
N GLY A 159 31.76 13.22 4.84
CA GLY A 159 31.80 14.65 5.15
C GLY A 159 30.44 15.31 5.33
N GLU A 160 29.40 14.64 4.98
CA GLU A 160 28.02 15.15 5.05
C GLU A 160 27.36 14.74 6.35
N MET A 161 27.83 15.29 7.43
CA MET A 161 27.25 14.99 8.73
C MET A 161 25.94 15.71 8.93
N ARG A 162 25.01 15.02 9.46
CA ARG A 162 23.69 15.56 9.77
C ARG A 162 23.69 16.27 11.10
#